data_2bf7a1695a377101581ff9cdcf55b6eb
#
_entry.id   2bf7a1695a377101581ff9cdcf55b6eb
#
_cell.length_a   1.000
_cell.length_b   1.000
_cell.length_c   1.000
_cell.angle_alpha   90.00
_cell.angle_beta   90.00
_cell.angle_gamma   90.00
#
_symmetry.space_group_name_H-M   'P 1'
#
loop_
_entity.id
_entity.type
_entity.pdbx_description
1 polymer ?
#
loop_
_entity_poly.entity_id
_entity_poly.type
_entity_poly.pdbx_seq_one_letter_code
_entity_poly.pdbx_strand_id
1 'polypeptide(L)'
;MPEPVAEPALNGLRLNLRIVSVVIFNFASYLTIGLPLAVLPGYVHDVMGFSAFWAGLVISLQYFATLLSRPHAGRYADLLGPKKIVVFGLGGCFLSGLSYLLAAWGSGWPLISLLLLCLGRVILGIGQSFAGTGPRLWGGGVAGSLHSGREISWHGIVT
;
A
#
# COMPACT_ATOMS: atom_id res chain seq x y z
N MET A 1 2.62 24.26 47.35
CA MET A 1 3.08 24.13 45.97
C MET A 1 2.92 22.69 45.59
N PRO A 2 2.03 22.31 44.69
CA PRO A 2 1.96 20.94 44.21
C PRO A 2 3.06 20.72 43.18
N GLU A 3 3.80 19.62 43.35
CA GLU A 3 4.83 19.18 42.38
C GLU A 3 4.24 18.88 41.01
N PRO A 4 4.95 19.18 39.91
CA PRO A 4 4.50 18.85 38.58
C PRO A 4 4.64 17.33 38.37
N VAL A 5 3.50 16.71 38.16
CA VAL A 5 3.35 15.29 37.84
C VAL A 5 4.19 14.91 36.60
N ALA A 6 5.12 13.98 36.80
CA ALA A 6 6.00 13.43 35.76
C ALA A 6 5.21 12.56 34.79
N GLU A 7 4.44 13.14 33.87
CA GLU A 7 3.71 12.43 32.84
C GLU A 7 4.10 12.74 31.37
N PRO A 8 5.32 13.10 30.98
CA PRO A 8 5.62 13.29 29.57
C PRO A 8 6.32 12.11 28.89
N ALA A 9 7.04 11.27 29.62
CA ALA A 9 7.91 10.27 29.00
C ALA A 9 7.16 9.03 28.43
N LEU A 10 6.15 8.53 29.16
CA LEU A 10 5.35 7.37 28.73
C LEU A 10 4.43 7.70 27.55
N ASN A 11 3.94 8.92 27.49
CA ASN A 11 3.13 9.39 26.37
C ASN A 11 3.99 9.61 25.12
N GLY A 12 5.22 10.09 25.28
CA GLY A 12 6.18 10.25 24.19
C GLY A 12 6.61 8.90 23.58
N LEU A 13 6.88 7.89 24.42
CA LEU A 13 7.26 6.55 23.95
C LEU A 13 6.13 5.86 23.19
N ARG A 14 4.90 5.91 23.69
CA ARG A 14 3.72 5.37 23.00
C ARG A 14 3.43 6.08 21.69
N LEU A 15 3.61 7.39 21.64
CA LEU A 15 3.47 8.18 20.42
C LEU A 15 4.53 7.76 19.39
N ASN A 16 5.79 7.66 19.80
CA ASN A 16 6.88 7.23 18.92
C ASN A 16 6.67 5.80 18.41
N LEU A 17 6.23 4.86 19.24
CA LEU A 17 5.92 3.49 18.80
C LEU A 17 4.78 3.45 17.78
N ARG A 18 3.76 4.29 17.93
CA ARG A 18 2.69 4.41 16.93
C ARG A 18 3.18 4.98 15.62
N ILE A 19 4.00 6.04 15.67
CA ILE A 19 4.60 6.62 14.46
C ILE A 19 5.47 5.59 13.74
N VAL A 20 6.34 4.89 14.45
CA VAL A 20 7.21 3.84 13.91
C VAL A 20 6.36 2.72 13.28
N SER A 21 5.29 2.29 13.94
CA SER A 21 4.38 1.26 13.39
C SER A 21 3.74 1.70 12.07
N VAL A 22 3.30 2.95 11.96
CA VAL A 22 2.73 3.51 10.73
C VAL A 22 3.78 3.59 9.62
N VAL A 23 5.01 4.02 9.96
CA VAL A 23 6.13 4.10 9.00
C VAL A 23 6.51 2.72 8.47
N ILE A 24 6.66 1.72 9.36
CA ILE A 24 6.96 0.33 8.96
C ILE A 24 5.84 -0.23 8.08
N PHE A 25 4.58 0.00 8.44
CA PHE A 25 3.45 -0.42 7.62
C PHE A 25 3.48 0.21 6.22
N ASN A 26 3.77 1.51 6.16
CA ASN A 26 3.86 2.25 4.90
C ASN A 26 5.03 1.71 4.05
N PHE A 27 6.20 1.51 4.66
CA PHE A 27 7.37 0.91 4.01
C PHE A 27 7.04 -0.48 3.45
N ALA A 28 6.42 -1.36 4.24
CA ALA A 28 6.00 -2.69 3.79
C ALA A 28 5.02 -2.59 2.61
N SER A 29 4.09 -1.63 2.64
CA SER A 29 3.15 -1.39 1.53
C SER A 29 3.87 -0.97 0.24
N TYR A 30 4.87 -0.10 0.33
CA TYR A 30 5.68 0.29 -0.84
C TYR A 30 6.58 -0.85 -1.34
N LEU A 31 7.06 -1.71 -0.44
CA LEU A 31 7.82 -2.90 -0.82
C LEU A 31 6.99 -3.85 -1.69
N THR A 32 5.68 -3.97 -1.42
CA THR A 32 4.77 -4.77 -2.26
C THR A 32 4.58 -4.19 -3.67
N ILE A 33 4.85 -2.91 -3.87
CA ILE A 33 4.91 -2.31 -5.21
C ILE A 33 6.28 -2.52 -5.84
N GLY A 34 7.33 -2.21 -5.10
CA GLY A 34 8.70 -2.18 -5.59
C GLY A 34 9.21 -3.56 -6.04
N LEU A 35 8.92 -4.62 -5.27
CA LEU A 35 9.34 -5.98 -5.62
C LEU A 35 8.80 -6.43 -6.98
N PRO A 36 7.49 -6.38 -7.26
CA PRO A 36 6.99 -6.75 -8.58
C PRO A 36 7.48 -5.79 -9.67
N LEU A 37 7.67 -4.51 -9.37
CA LEU A 37 8.18 -3.55 -10.36
C LEU A 37 9.58 -3.93 -10.83
N ALA A 38 10.43 -4.43 -9.95
CA ALA A 38 11.77 -4.87 -10.29
C ALA A 38 11.80 -6.22 -11.04
N VAL A 39 10.88 -7.14 -10.71
CA VAL A 39 10.90 -8.52 -11.23
C VAL A 39 10.04 -8.69 -12.50
N LEU A 40 8.89 -8.01 -12.56
CA LEU A 40 7.92 -8.22 -13.65
C LEU A 40 8.47 -7.96 -15.06
N PRO A 41 9.26 -6.90 -15.31
CA PRO A 41 9.77 -6.68 -16.66
C PRO A 41 10.58 -7.85 -17.19
N GLY A 42 11.51 -8.37 -16.38
CA GLY A 42 12.29 -9.56 -16.72
C GLY A 42 11.41 -10.80 -16.87
N TYR A 43 10.49 -11.02 -15.93
CA TYR A 43 9.60 -12.19 -16.00
C TYR A 43 8.71 -12.19 -17.24
N VAL A 44 8.09 -11.06 -17.59
CA VAL A 44 7.22 -10.93 -18.76
C VAL A 44 8.00 -11.05 -20.07
N HIS A 45 9.23 -10.48 -20.11
CA HIS A 45 10.05 -10.48 -21.31
C HIS A 45 10.84 -11.78 -21.46
N ASP A 46 11.61 -12.18 -20.46
CA ASP A 46 12.60 -13.25 -20.57
C ASP A 46 11.97 -14.65 -20.36
N VAL A 47 10.99 -14.77 -19.47
CA VAL A 47 10.36 -16.06 -19.15
C VAL A 47 9.13 -16.32 -20.01
N MET A 48 8.28 -15.30 -20.20
CA MET A 48 7.02 -15.45 -20.94
C MET A 48 7.15 -15.13 -22.43
N GLY A 49 8.27 -14.53 -22.86
CA GLY A 49 8.53 -14.21 -24.27
C GLY A 49 7.70 -13.06 -24.84
N PHE A 50 7.06 -12.27 -23.99
CA PHE A 50 6.29 -11.09 -24.44
C PHE A 50 7.19 -9.87 -24.64
N SER A 51 6.76 -8.93 -25.49
CA SER A 51 7.51 -7.69 -25.71
C SER A 51 7.50 -6.79 -24.46
N ALA A 52 8.49 -5.88 -24.37
CA ALA A 52 8.58 -4.88 -23.31
C ALA A 52 7.31 -4.01 -23.18
N PHE A 53 6.56 -3.86 -24.27
CA PHE A 53 5.27 -3.16 -24.26
C PHE A 53 4.27 -3.82 -23.28
N TRP A 54 4.16 -5.14 -23.28
CA TRP A 54 3.28 -5.87 -22.36
C TRP A 54 3.72 -5.73 -20.91
N ALA A 55 5.02 -5.74 -20.65
CA ALA A 55 5.55 -5.47 -19.31
C ALA A 55 5.17 -4.07 -18.81
N GLY A 56 5.33 -3.06 -19.66
CA GLY A 56 4.90 -1.70 -19.35
C GLY A 56 3.40 -1.57 -19.11
N LEU A 57 2.58 -2.27 -19.92
CA LEU A 57 1.13 -2.27 -19.78
C LEU A 57 0.69 -2.90 -18.45
N VAL A 58 1.25 -4.04 -18.07
CA VAL A 58 0.98 -4.70 -16.79
C VAL A 58 1.32 -3.78 -15.61
N ILE A 59 2.44 -3.06 -15.68
CA ILE A 59 2.84 -2.11 -14.64
C ILE A 59 1.88 -0.91 -14.58
N SER A 60 1.56 -0.33 -15.73
CA SER A 60 0.68 0.85 -15.83
C SER A 60 -0.72 0.57 -15.30
N LEU A 61 -1.20 -0.65 -15.46
CA LEU A 61 -2.54 -1.07 -15.03
C LEU A 61 -2.75 -0.91 -13.53
N GLN A 62 -1.72 -1.15 -12.71
CA GLN A 62 -1.77 -0.91 -11.26
C GLN A 62 -1.97 0.57 -10.95
N TYR A 63 -1.18 1.45 -11.56
CA TYR A 63 -1.27 2.90 -11.31
C TYR A 63 -2.61 3.45 -11.74
N PHE A 64 -3.12 2.98 -12.87
CA PHE A 64 -4.43 3.36 -13.37
C PHE A 64 -5.55 2.89 -12.41
N ALA A 65 -5.50 1.64 -11.94
CA ALA A 65 -6.43 1.13 -10.94
C ALA A 65 -6.36 1.91 -9.62
N THR A 66 -5.15 2.28 -9.17
CA THR A 66 -4.95 3.13 -7.98
C THR A 66 -5.58 4.51 -8.17
N LEU A 67 -5.38 5.14 -9.32
CA LEU A 67 -5.93 6.46 -9.62
C LEU A 67 -7.45 6.45 -9.57
N LEU A 68 -8.08 5.48 -10.24
CA LEU A 68 -9.54 5.36 -10.28
C LEU A 68 -10.16 4.98 -8.92
N SER A 69 -9.44 4.21 -8.11
CA SER A 69 -9.96 3.77 -6.81
C SER A 69 -9.77 4.78 -5.68
N ARG A 70 -8.88 5.77 -5.80
CA ARG A 70 -8.62 6.78 -4.77
C ARG A 70 -9.86 7.57 -4.31
N PRO A 71 -10.72 8.09 -5.20
CA PRO A 71 -11.93 8.80 -4.77
C PRO A 71 -12.88 7.91 -3.98
N HIS A 72 -12.98 6.64 -4.37
CA HIS A 72 -13.81 5.64 -3.69
C HIS A 72 -13.22 5.29 -2.32
N ALA A 73 -11.90 5.11 -2.23
CA ALA A 73 -11.23 4.83 -0.97
C ALA A 73 -11.45 5.94 0.06
N GLY A 74 -11.39 7.22 -0.36
CA GLY A 74 -11.72 8.36 0.50
C GLY A 74 -13.15 8.30 1.04
N ARG A 75 -14.13 8.15 0.15
CA ARG A 75 -15.55 8.06 0.54
C ARG A 75 -15.84 6.89 1.48
N TYR A 76 -15.27 5.72 1.20
CA TYR A 76 -15.45 4.55 2.07
C TYR A 76 -14.72 4.69 3.40
N ALA A 77 -13.61 5.43 3.45
CA ALA A 77 -12.92 5.74 4.69
C ALA A 77 -13.77 6.61 5.62
N ASP A 78 -14.49 7.58 5.06
CA ASP A 78 -15.42 8.43 5.82
C ASP A 78 -16.64 7.64 6.32
N LEU A 79 -17.15 6.68 5.53
CA LEU A 79 -18.34 5.90 5.87
C LEU A 79 -18.06 4.74 6.83
N LEU A 80 -17.00 3.98 6.60
CA LEU A 80 -16.69 2.73 7.31
C LEU A 80 -15.63 2.88 8.41
N GLY A 81 -14.94 4.00 8.40
CA GLY A 81 -13.84 4.31 9.28
C GLY A 81 -12.48 3.76 8.79
N PRO A 82 -11.38 4.43 9.17
CA PRO A 82 -10.05 4.18 8.63
C PRO A 82 -9.52 2.76 8.90
N LYS A 83 -9.86 2.15 10.03
CA LYS A 83 -9.41 0.79 10.39
C LYS A 83 -9.93 -0.28 9.43
N LYS A 84 -11.23 -0.23 9.10
CA LYS A 84 -11.86 -1.22 8.21
C LYS A 84 -11.27 -1.10 6.79
N ILE A 85 -11.05 0.12 6.34
CA ILE A 85 -10.46 0.40 5.03
C ILE A 85 -9.06 -0.17 4.90
N VAL A 86 -8.21 -0.05 5.93
CA VAL A 86 -6.88 -0.65 5.95
C VAL A 86 -6.96 -2.17 5.85
N VAL A 87 -7.87 -2.81 6.58
CA VAL A 87 -8.03 -4.27 6.54
C VAL A 87 -8.48 -4.73 5.14
N PHE A 88 -9.42 -4.03 4.51
CA PHE A 88 -9.82 -4.29 3.11
C PHE A 88 -8.65 -4.12 2.15
N GLY A 89 -7.88 -3.06 2.30
CA GLY A 89 -6.69 -2.81 1.49
C GLY A 89 -5.64 -3.92 1.63
N LEU A 90 -5.36 -4.38 2.85
CA LEU A 90 -4.45 -5.50 3.12
C LEU A 90 -4.96 -6.81 2.52
N GLY A 91 -6.26 -7.08 2.63
CA GLY A 91 -6.89 -8.24 1.99
C GLY A 91 -6.69 -8.21 0.46
N GLY A 92 -6.84 -7.04 -0.16
CA GLY A 92 -6.54 -6.84 -1.59
C GLY A 92 -5.07 -7.11 -1.93
N CYS A 93 -4.13 -6.61 -1.13
CA CYS A 93 -2.70 -6.87 -1.32
C CYS A 93 -2.38 -8.38 -1.19
N PHE A 94 -2.97 -9.06 -0.22
CA PHE A 94 -2.81 -10.51 -0.05
C PHE A 94 -3.36 -11.28 -1.26
N LEU A 95 -4.54 -10.94 -1.73
CA LEU A 95 -5.16 -11.57 -2.90
C LEU A 95 -4.34 -11.34 -4.18
N SER A 96 -3.74 -10.16 -4.33
CA SER A 96 -2.79 -9.87 -5.42
C SER A 96 -1.56 -10.77 -5.34
N GLY A 97 -0.99 -10.97 -4.16
CA GLY A 97 0.13 -11.90 -3.96
C GLY A 97 -0.21 -13.33 -4.37
N LEU A 98 -1.41 -13.81 -4.03
CA LEU A 98 -1.91 -15.12 -4.48
C LEU A 98 -2.02 -15.18 -6.01
N SER A 99 -2.52 -14.11 -6.66
CA SER A 99 -2.60 -14.05 -8.13
C SER A 99 -1.22 -14.16 -8.78
N TYR A 100 -0.19 -13.56 -8.19
CA TYR A 100 1.19 -13.69 -8.69
C TYR A 100 1.75 -15.09 -8.52
N LEU A 101 1.48 -15.74 -7.39
CA LEU A 101 1.87 -17.13 -7.18
C LEU A 101 1.19 -18.07 -8.18
N LEU A 102 -0.09 -17.87 -8.43
CA LEU A 102 -0.83 -18.64 -9.43
C LEU A 102 -0.31 -18.40 -10.85
N ALA A 103 0.06 -17.15 -11.17
CA ALA A 103 0.67 -16.80 -12.44
C ALA A 103 2.03 -17.50 -12.64
N ALA A 104 2.85 -17.54 -11.59
CA ALA A 104 4.13 -18.23 -11.61
C ALA A 104 3.97 -19.75 -11.75
N TRP A 105 2.98 -20.33 -11.10
CA TRP A 105 2.68 -21.75 -11.19
C TRP A 105 2.11 -22.15 -12.56
N GLY A 106 1.33 -21.25 -13.18
CA GLY A 106 0.74 -21.42 -14.51
C GLY A 106 1.68 -21.10 -15.68
N SER A 107 2.99 -21.07 -15.47
CA SER A 107 4.00 -20.69 -16.47
C SER A 107 3.95 -21.49 -17.79
N GLY A 108 3.35 -22.69 -17.79
CA GLY A 108 3.09 -23.49 -19.00
C GLY A 108 2.04 -22.88 -19.95
N TRP A 109 1.29 -21.86 -19.50
CA TRP A 109 0.24 -21.19 -20.28
C TRP A 109 0.47 -19.67 -20.25
N PRO A 110 1.32 -19.12 -21.14
CA PRO A 110 1.78 -17.72 -21.06
C PRO A 110 0.63 -16.70 -21.02
N LEU A 111 -0.43 -16.94 -21.78
CA LEU A 111 -1.57 -16.03 -21.83
C LEU A 111 -2.36 -16.00 -20.53
N ILE A 112 -2.57 -17.16 -19.90
CA ILE A 112 -3.27 -17.26 -18.62
C ILE A 112 -2.43 -16.61 -17.52
N SER A 113 -1.12 -16.84 -17.52
CA SER A 113 -0.19 -16.23 -16.59
C SER A 113 -0.20 -14.70 -16.74
N LEU A 114 -0.19 -14.17 -17.94
CA LEU A 114 -0.29 -12.74 -18.21
C LEU A 114 -1.60 -12.13 -17.67
N LEU A 115 -2.73 -12.81 -17.90
CA LEU A 115 -4.03 -12.36 -17.39
C LEU A 115 -4.07 -12.36 -15.85
N LEU A 116 -3.50 -13.36 -15.21
CA LEU A 116 -3.38 -13.43 -13.76
C LEU A 116 -2.48 -12.32 -13.20
N LEU A 117 -1.39 -11.98 -13.89
CA LEU A 117 -0.55 -10.84 -13.54
C LEU A 117 -1.31 -9.52 -13.66
N CYS A 118 -2.03 -9.30 -14.76
CA CYS A 118 -2.87 -8.11 -14.94
C CYS A 118 -3.92 -7.99 -13.83
N LEU A 119 -4.62 -9.07 -13.53
CA LEU A 119 -5.62 -9.12 -12.47
C LEU A 119 -5.00 -8.80 -11.10
N GLY A 120 -3.87 -9.42 -10.78
CA GLY A 120 -3.12 -9.15 -9.55
C GLY A 120 -2.70 -7.68 -9.43
N ARG A 121 -2.30 -7.05 -10.54
CA ARG A 121 -1.93 -5.62 -10.58
C ARG A 121 -3.12 -4.70 -10.32
N VAL A 122 -4.27 -5.00 -10.90
CA VAL A 122 -5.50 -4.23 -10.64
C VAL A 122 -5.92 -4.35 -9.17
N ILE A 123 -5.94 -5.57 -8.65
CA ILE A 123 -6.28 -5.83 -7.24
C ILE A 123 -5.29 -5.13 -6.32
N LEU A 124 -3.99 -5.17 -6.62
CA LEU A 124 -2.97 -4.47 -5.85
C LEU A 124 -3.18 -2.96 -5.85
N GLY A 125 -3.49 -2.37 -7.01
CA GLY A 125 -3.75 -0.94 -7.15
C GLY A 125 -4.95 -0.49 -6.31
N ILE A 126 -6.04 -1.25 -6.32
CA ILE A 126 -7.21 -1.01 -5.49
C ILE A 126 -6.84 -1.18 -4.01
N GLY A 127 -6.24 -2.31 -3.63
CA GLY A 127 -5.84 -2.60 -2.25
C GLY A 127 -4.94 -1.52 -1.66
N GLN A 128 -3.97 -1.06 -2.41
CA GLN A 128 -3.07 0.03 -2.00
C GLN A 128 -3.75 1.37 -1.86
N SER A 129 -4.71 1.68 -2.72
CA SER A 129 -5.51 2.89 -2.59
C SER A 129 -6.26 2.90 -1.25
N PHE A 130 -6.86 1.79 -0.86
CA PHE A 130 -7.56 1.63 0.41
C PHE A 130 -6.59 1.61 1.61
N ALA A 131 -5.53 0.82 1.55
CA ALA A 131 -4.53 0.71 2.62
C ALA A 131 -3.79 2.03 2.88
N GLY A 132 -3.47 2.80 1.84
CA GLY A 132 -2.76 4.07 1.96
C GLY A 132 -3.62 5.25 2.41
N THR A 133 -4.94 5.19 2.23
CA THR A 133 -5.86 6.26 2.65
C THR A 133 -6.12 6.21 4.17
N GLY A 134 -6.27 5.01 4.74
CA GLY A 134 -6.60 4.83 6.16
C GLY A 134 -5.57 5.41 7.13
N PRO A 135 -4.26 5.12 7.00
CA PRO A 135 -3.24 5.66 7.90
C PRO A 135 -3.12 7.18 7.85
N ARG A 136 -3.31 7.79 6.68
CA ARG A 136 -3.26 9.27 6.53
C ARG A 136 -4.40 9.95 7.28
N LEU A 137 -5.60 9.40 7.22
CA LEU A 137 -6.75 9.92 7.96
C LEU A 137 -6.63 9.66 9.46
N TRP A 138 -6.07 8.52 9.84
CA TRP A 138 -5.87 8.17 11.24
C TRP A 138 -4.74 8.97 11.90
N GLY A 139 -3.62 9.16 11.21
CA GLY A 139 -2.52 9.99 11.65
C GLY A 139 -2.93 11.44 11.85
N GLY A 140 -3.60 12.05 10.89
CA GLY A 140 -4.10 13.42 10.98
C GLY A 140 -5.12 13.63 12.12
N GLY A 141 -5.95 12.61 12.42
CA GLY A 141 -6.92 12.67 13.52
C GLY A 141 -6.30 12.50 14.92
N VAL A 142 -5.17 11.78 15.04
CA VAL A 142 -4.51 11.49 16.31
C VAL A 142 -3.44 12.54 16.67
N ALA A 143 -2.77 13.10 15.64
CA ALA A 143 -1.67 14.05 15.85
C ALA A 143 -2.15 15.49 16.19
N GLY A 144 -3.41 15.81 15.90
CA GLY A 144 -3.92 17.19 16.05
C GLY A 144 -3.18 18.17 15.12
N SER A 145 -3.69 19.38 15.00
CA SER A 145 -3.14 20.40 14.10
C SER A 145 -1.68 20.83 14.39
N LEU A 146 -1.20 20.60 15.62
CA LEU A 146 0.15 21.00 16.09
C LEU A 146 1.27 20.04 15.65
N HIS A 147 0.95 18.79 15.29
CA HIS A 147 1.95 17.77 14.95
C HIS A 147 1.87 17.31 13.48
N SER A 148 0.96 17.85 12.71
CA SER A 148 0.76 17.50 11.29
C SER A 148 2.00 17.74 10.42
N GLY A 149 2.78 18.77 10.70
CA GLY A 149 4.04 19.05 10.01
C GLY A 149 5.10 17.95 10.18
N ARG A 150 5.14 17.34 11.36
CA ARG A 150 6.08 16.26 11.68
C ARG A 150 5.69 14.95 10.97
N GLU A 151 4.40 14.63 10.88
CA GLU A 151 3.89 13.48 10.12
C GLU A 151 4.11 13.64 8.62
N ILE A 152 3.84 14.83 8.06
CA ILE A 152 4.08 15.11 6.65
C ILE A 152 5.56 14.97 6.31
N SER A 153 6.46 15.43 7.20
CA SER A 153 7.91 15.30 7.05
C SER A 153 8.35 13.83 7.01
N TRP A 154 7.86 12.99 7.93
CA TRP A 154 8.17 11.56 7.95
C TRP A 154 7.58 10.81 6.76
N HIS A 155 6.36 11.15 6.32
CA HIS A 155 5.79 10.60 5.09
C HIS A 155 6.59 10.98 3.84
N GLY A 156 7.12 12.21 3.80
CA GLY A 156 7.94 12.66 2.67
C GLY A 156 9.31 11.98 2.56
N ILE A 157 9.84 11.42 3.66
CA ILE A 157 11.10 10.67 3.66
C ILE A 157 10.92 9.25 3.11
N VAL A 158 9.71 8.68 3.25
CA VAL A 158 9.42 7.27 2.90
C VAL A 158 8.79 7.13 1.51
N THR A 159 8.32 8.22 0.91
CA THR A 159 7.76 8.25 -0.46
C THR A 159 8.75 8.74 -1.48
#